data_a9537b9f10de9a6b09fa3fc4dad308f8
#
_entry.id   a9537b9f10de9a6b09fa3fc4dad308f8
#
_cell.length_a   1.000
_cell.length_b   1.000
_cell.length_c   1.000
_cell.angle_alpha   90.00
_cell.angle_beta   90.00
_cell.angle_gamma   90.00
#
_symmetry.space_group_name_H-M   'P 1'
#
loop_
_entity.id
_entity.type
_entity.pdbx_description
1 polymer ?
#
loop_
_entity_poly.entity_id
_entity_poly.type
_entity_poly.pdbx_seq_one_letter_code
_entity_poly.pdbx_strand_id
1 'polypeptide(L)'
;METEKTIEKVSLYCDNHSKTLKQNNYLHKKFSDYVGFFNVVSFSALDFFKIVGVASERRKMFDLIFCQISKDYLLVSNYYKKLLKDRNTLLKRLSFENRNDLQNLLEVVTDQLIEQGNKMISFRKEHCKIISELSKTKHYRISNEHEEFQLNYQPSVDTLT
;
A
#
# COMPACT_ATOMS: atom_id res chain seq x y z
N MET A 1 -8.66 -35.14 -9.26
CA MET A 1 -8.77 -34.77 -7.84
C MET A 1 -9.61 -33.48 -7.80
N GLU A 2 -10.88 -33.62 -7.47
CA GLU A 2 -11.74 -32.45 -7.23
C GLU A 2 -11.30 -31.83 -5.91
N THR A 3 -10.88 -30.59 -5.95
CA THR A 3 -10.58 -29.81 -4.74
C THR A 3 -11.93 -29.50 -4.08
N GLU A 4 -12.18 -30.05 -2.90
CA GLU A 4 -13.32 -29.66 -2.07
C GLU A 4 -13.32 -28.14 -1.90
N LYS A 5 -14.36 -27.48 -2.43
CA LYS A 5 -14.56 -26.04 -2.23
C LYS A 5 -15.00 -25.82 -0.80
N THR A 6 -14.07 -25.47 0.07
CA THR A 6 -14.39 -25.05 1.43
C THR A 6 -15.10 -23.69 1.36
N ILE A 7 -16.35 -23.65 1.85
CA ILE A 7 -17.11 -22.39 1.92
C ILE A 7 -16.72 -21.67 3.22
N GLU A 8 -16.10 -20.50 3.08
CA GLU A 8 -15.77 -19.65 4.21
C GLU A 8 -16.80 -18.54 4.39
N LYS A 9 -17.31 -18.39 5.60
CA LYS A 9 -18.24 -17.33 5.96
C LYS A 9 -17.49 -16.16 6.58
N VAL A 10 -17.65 -15.00 5.97
CA VAL A 10 -17.08 -13.74 6.47
C VAL A 10 -18.19 -12.78 6.83
N SER A 11 -18.10 -12.19 8.01
CA SER A 11 -19.05 -11.20 8.49
C SER A 11 -18.32 -9.95 8.96
N LEU A 12 -18.69 -8.82 8.38
CA LEU A 12 -18.19 -7.50 8.76
C LEU A 12 -19.31 -6.72 9.44
N TYR A 13 -19.08 -6.33 10.69
CA TYR A 13 -19.97 -5.47 11.45
C TYR A 13 -19.31 -4.09 11.55
N CYS A 14 -20.05 -3.07 11.15
CA CYS A 14 -19.61 -1.68 11.25
C CYS A 14 -20.66 -0.87 11.99
N ASP A 15 -20.25 -0.16 13.01
CA ASP A 15 -21.02 0.89 13.66
C ASP A 15 -20.23 2.21 13.65
N ASN A 16 -20.78 3.26 14.25
CA ASN A 16 -20.15 4.58 14.28
C ASN A 16 -18.82 4.62 15.06
N HIS A 17 -18.52 3.62 15.88
CA HIS A 17 -17.38 3.59 16.79
C HIS A 17 -16.43 2.41 16.56
N SER A 18 -16.94 1.32 15.96
CA SER A 18 -16.17 0.09 15.83
C SER A 18 -16.39 -0.63 14.50
N LYS A 19 -15.38 -1.39 14.12
CA LYS A 19 -15.45 -2.32 12.99
C LYS A 19 -14.98 -3.68 13.48
N THR A 20 -15.82 -4.68 13.32
CA THR A 20 -15.53 -6.04 13.76
C THR A 20 -15.60 -7.00 12.59
N LEU A 21 -14.56 -7.80 12.41
CA LEU A 21 -14.49 -8.80 11.36
C LEU A 21 -14.46 -10.21 11.96
N LYS A 22 -15.33 -11.09 11.46
CA LYS A 22 -15.37 -12.51 11.83
C LYS A 22 -15.23 -13.38 10.58
N GLN A 23 -14.41 -14.42 10.68
CA GLN A 23 -14.26 -15.48 9.69
C GLN A 23 -14.59 -16.81 10.35
N ASN A 24 -15.59 -17.52 9.85
CA ASN A 24 -16.07 -18.80 10.43
C ASN A 24 -16.27 -18.71 11.96
N ASN A 25 -16.88 -17.61 12.46
CA ASN A 25 -17.05 -17.24 13.88
C ASN A 25 -15.76 -16.87 14.64
N TYR A 26 -14.56 -16.92 14.01
CA TYR A 26 -13.33 -16.43 14.61
C TYR A 26 -13.24 -14.90 14.45
N LEU A 27 -12.95 -14.22 15.58
CA LEU A 27 -12.79 -12.76 15.59
C LEU A 27 -11.37 -12.37 15.23
N HIS A 28 -11.22 -11.58 14.17
CA HIS A 28 -9.92 -11.00 13.81
C HIS A 28 -9.66 -9.73 14.62
N LYS A 29 -8.49 -9.69 15.28
CA LYS A 29 -8.08 -8.55 16.10
C LYS A 29 -7.62 -7.35 15.26
N LYS A 30 -7.13 -7.59 14.06
CA LYS A 30 -6.61 -6.56 13.16
C LYS A 30 -7.23 -6.71 11.78
N PHE A 31 -7.67 -5.61 11.21
CA PHE A 31 -8.15 -5.55 9.83
C PHE A 31 -7.08 -5.93 8.80
N SER A 32 -5.80 -5.63 9.10
CA SER A 32 -4.66 -6.00 8.25
C SER A 32 -4.51 -7.50 8.03
N ASP A 33 -4.98 -8.33 8.95
CA ASP A 33 -4.88 -9.78 8.85
C ASP A 33 -5.82 -10.34 7.76
N TYR A 34 -6.76 -9.51 7.34
CA TYR A 34 -7.80 -9.85 6.38
C TYR A 34 -7.61 -9.21 4.99
N VAL A 35 -6.71 -8.25 4.88
CA VAL A 35 -6.39 -7.64 3.59
C VAL A 35 -5.79 -8.71 2.67
N GLY A 36 -6.33 -8.81 1.44
CA GLY A 36 -5.92 -9.82 0.47
C GLY A 36 -6.72 -11.13 0.50
N PHE A 37 -7.58 -11.33 1.51
CA PHE A 37 -8.50 -12.48 1.51
C PHE A 37 -9.59 -12.34 0.44
N PHE A 38 -10.16 -11.15 0.31
CA PHE A 38 -10.99 -10.76 -0.82
C PHE A 38 -10.32 -9.62 -1.59
N ASN A 39 -10.04 -9.86 -2.85
CA ASN A 39 -9.62 -8.81 -3.76
C ASN A 39 -10.87 -8.18 -4.38
N VAL A 40 -11.16 -6.95 -4.00
CA VAL A 40 -12.33 -6.21 -4.48
C VAL A 40 -11.86 -5.07 -5.36
N VAL A 41 -12.46 -4.98 -6.53
CA VAL A 41 -12.30 -3.81 -7.41
C VAL A 41 -13.64 -3.08 -7.44
N SER A 42 -13.62 -1.82 -7.07
CA SER A 42 -14.75 -0.92 -7.22
C SER A 42 -14.36 0.24 -8.15
N PHE A 43 -15.30 0.73 -8.91
CA PHE A 43 -15.12 1.90 -9.75
C PHE A 43 -16.29 2.87 -9.53
N SER A 44 -15.94 4.13 -9.32
CA SER A 44 -16.92 5.22 -9.19
C SER A 44 -16.41 6.46 -9.92
N ALA A 45 -17.28 7.41 -10.22
CA ALA A 45 -16.90 8.69 -10.82
C ALA A 45 -15.86 9.45 -9.97
N LEU A 46 -15.85 9.25 -8.66
CA LEU A 46 -14.87 9.86 -7.74
C LEU A 46 -13.45 9.29 -7.93
N ASP A 47 -13.31 8.07 -8.46
CA ASP A 47 -12.00 7.45 -8.67
C ASP A 47 -11.25 8.12 -9.84
N PHE A 48 -11.98 8.73 -10.78
CA PHE A 48 -11.39 9.56 -11.81
C PHE A 48 -10.54 10.70 -11.21
N PHE A 49 -11.05 11.38 -10.19
CA PHE A 49 -10.31 12.45 -9.52
C PHE A 49 -9.07 11.96 -8.78
N LYS A 50 -9.04 10.70 -8.35
CA LYS A 50 -7.84 10.08 -7.76
C LYS A 50 -6.75 9.86 -8.81
N ILE A 51 -7.12 9.58 -10.05
CA ILE A 51 -6.18 9.34 -11.15
C ILE A 51 -5.64 10.66 -11.71
N VAL A 52 -6.52 11.61 -12.03
CA VAL A 52 -6.13 12.91 -12.63
C VAL A 52 -5.63 13.92 -11.61
N GLY A 53 -5.93 13.71 -10.33
CA GLY A 53 -5.58 14.60 -9.23
C GLY A 53 -4.09 14.59 -8.86
N VAL A 54 -3.80 14.92 -7.62
CA VAL A 54 -2.43 15.04 -7.12
C VAL A 54 -1.73 13.68 -7.03
N ALA A 55 -0.42 13.68 -7.20
CA ALA A 55 0.40 12.46 -7.19
C ALA A 55 0.27 11.62 -5.88
N SER A 56 -0.04 12.27 -4.75
CA SER A 56 -0.26 11.57 -3.47
C SER A 56 -1.50 10.66 -3.51
N GLU A 57 -2.58 11.08 -4.18
CA GLU A 57 -3.80 10.26 -4.30
C GLU A 57 -3.57 9.08 -5.25
N ARG A 58 -2.86 9.29 -6.36
CA ARG A 58 -2.45 8.19 -7.23
C ARG A 58 -1.62 7.15 -6.49
N ARG A 59 -0.62 7.60 -5.71
CA ARG A 59 0.20 6.68 -4.89
C ARG A 59 -0.64 5.91 -3.87
N LYS A 60 -1.57 6.56 -3.17
CA LYS A 60 -2.47 5.88 -2.22
C LYS A 60 -3.32 4.82 -2.91
N MET A 61 -3.84 5.11 -4.09
CA MET A 61 -4.64 4.16 -4.86
C MET A 61 -3.81 2.91 -5.22
N PHE A 62 -2.60 3.09 -5.76
CA PHE A 62 -1.72 1.96 -6.07
C PHE A 62 -1.29 1.20 -4.83
N ASP A 63 -0.97 1.90 -3.73
CA ASP A 63 -0.62 1.24 -2.46
C ASP A 63 -1.77 0.37 -1.93
N LEU A 64 -3.02 0.79 -2.08
CA LEU A 64 -4.18 -0.04 -1.73
C LEU A 64 -4.24 -1.32 -2.58
N ILE A 65 -4.02 -1.21 -3.88
CA ILE A 65 -3.98 -2.36 -4.79
C ILE A 65 -2.84 -3.30 -4.38
N PHE A 66 -1.63 -2.77 -4.17
CA PHE A 66 -0.47 -3.56 -3.79
C PHE A 66 -0.64 -4.25 -2.44
N CYS A 67 -1.27 -3.60 -1.47
CA CYS A 67 -1.59 -4.22 -0.19
C CYS A 67 -2.60 -5.39 -0.31
N GLN A 68 -3.51 -5.36 -1.30
CA GLN A 68 -4.44 -6.46 -1.53
C GLN A 68 -3.76 -7.68 -2.17
N ILE A 69 -2.81 -7.46 -3.09
CA ILE A 69 -2.15 -8.54 -3.83
C ILE A 69 -0.93 -9.11 -3.11
N SER A 70 -0.34 -8.37 -2.17
CA SER A 70 0.85 -8.79 -1.43
C SER A 70 0.77 -8.46 0.05
N LYS A 71 0.77 -9.50 0.87
CA LYS A 71 0.83 -9.37 2.33
C LYS A 71 2.17 -8.78 2.78
N ASP A 72 3.25 -9.11 2.10
CA ASP A 72 4.58 -8.56 2.39
C ASP A 72 4.62 -7.06 2.12
N TYR A 73 4.05 -6.60 1.00
CA TYR A 73 3.94 -5.16 0.75
C TYR A 73 3.11 -4.45 1.81
N LEU A 74 2.01 -5.05 2.27
CA LEU A 74 1.19 -4.50 3.35
C LEU A 74 2.01 -4.33 4.64
N LEU A 75 2.79 -5.35 5.03
CA LEU A 75 3.64 -5.30 6.22
C LEU A 75 4.73 -4.24 6.09
N VAL A 76 5.45 -4.21 4.98
CA VAL A 76 6.48 -3.21 4.67
C VAL A 76 5.89 -1.80 4.70
N SER A 77 4.74 -1.57 4.04
CA SER A 77 4.07 -0.27 3.98
C SER A 77 3.63 0.22 5.36
N ASN A 78 3.08 -0.68 6.20
CA ASN A 78 2.67 -0.34 7.56
C ASN A 78 3.88 -0.01 8.44
N TYR A 79 4.97 -0.78 8.32
CA TYR A 79 6.19 -0.54 9.08
C TYR A 79 6.87 0.77 8.65
N TYR A 80 6.95 1.04 7.34
CA TYR A 80 7.43 2.31 6.81
C TYR A 80 6.67 3.51 7.38
N LYS A 81 5.33 3.45 7.40
CA LYS A 81 4.49 4.52 7.96
C LYS A 81 4.75 4.75 9.45
N LYS A 82 4.97 3.67 10.21
CA LYS A 82 5.33 3.75 11.63
C LYS A 82 6.68 4.44 11.79
N LEU A 83 7.72 3.97 11.10
CA LEU A 83 9.07 4.55 11.16
C LEU A 83 9.09 6.03 10.75
N LEU A 84 8.32 6.40 9.73
CA LEU A 84 8.20 7.79 9.30
C LEU A 84 7.60 8.67 10.40
N LYS A 85 6.57 8.18 11.10
CA LYS A 85 5.96 8.87 12.24
C LYS A 85 6.96 9.01 13.40
N ASP A 86 7.67 7.94 13.72
CA ASP A 86 8.65 7.90 14.81
C ASP A 86 9.80 8.87 14.51
N ARG A 87 10.35 8.84 13.28
CA ARG A 87 11.38 9.76 12.80
C ARG A 87 10.93 11.23 12.91
N ASN A 88 9.73 11.55 12.46
CA ASN A 88 9.20 12.91 12.53
C ASN A 88 9.01 13.38 13.99
N THR A 89 8.66 12.47 14.89
CA THR A 89 8.57 12.76 16.33
C THR A 89 9.95 13.02 16.93
N LEU A 90 10.96 12.22 16.58
CA LEU A 90 12.35 12.43 17.02
C LEU A 90 12.90 13.76 16.52
N LEU A 91 12.69 14.11 15.25
CA LEU A 91 13.11 15.40 14.69
C LEU A 91 12.49 16.58 15.43
N LYS A 92 11.19 16.49 15.78
CA LYS A 92 10.53 17.52 16.59
C LYS A 92 11.13 17.63 18.00
N ARG A 93 11.46 16.51 18.63
CA ARG A 93 12.10 16.54 19.97
C ARG A 93 13.49 17.13 19.91
N LEU A 94 14.31 16.76 18.92
CA LEU A 94 15.65 17.29 18.72
C LEU A 94 15.67 18.79 18.43
N SER A 95 14.59 19.38 17.93
CA SER A 95 14.51 20.84 17.75
C SER A 95 14.41 21.61 19.09
N PHE A 96 14.10 20.92 20.20
CA PHE A 96 14.01 21.52 21.54
C PHE A 96 15.09 20.99 22.48
N GLU A 97 15.59 19.78 22.26
CA GLU A 97 16.53 19.08 23.14
C GLU A 97 17.72 18.57 22.31
N ASN A 98 18.90 19.14 22.51
CA ASN A 98 20.12 18.65 21.86
C ASN A 98 20.70 17.49 22.69
N ARG A 99 20.28 16.25 22.40
CA ARG A 99 20.67 15.04 23.12
C ARG A 99 21.25 14.00 22.18
N ASN A 100 22.44 13.52 22.48
CA ASN A 100 23.14 12.53 21.65
C ASN A 100 22.40 11.20 21.54
N ASP A 101 21.70 10.77 22.59
CA ASP A 101 20.90 9.54 22.56
C ASP A 101 19.72 9.62 21.56
N LEU A 102 19.10 10.81 21.44
CA LEU A 102 18.05 11.03 20.43
C LEU A 102 18.61 11.10 19.02
N GLN A 103 19.84 11.60 18.83
CA GLN A 103 20.52 11.61 17.53
C GLN A 103 20.84 10.18 17.08
N ASN A 104 21.43 9.36 17.93
CA ASN A 104 21.72 7.96 17.64
C ASN A 104 20.44 7.18 17.30
N LEU A 105 19.35 7.43 18.04
CA LEU A 105 18.06 6.81 17.74
C LEU A 105 17.49 7.27 16.40
N LEU A 106 17.66 8.55 16.05
CA LEU A 106 17.23 9.09 14.75
C LEU A 106 17.97 8.42 13.59
N GLU A 107 19.26 8.17 13.72
CA GLU A 107 20.06 7.46 12.72
C GLU A 107 19.52 6.05 12.51
N VAL A 108 19.37 5.27 13.59
CA VAL A 108 18.85 3.90 13.51
C VAL A 108 17.45 3.84 12.86
N VAL A 109 16.56 4.76 13.26
CA VAL A 109 15.20 4.82 12.67
C VAL A 109 15.27 5.25 11.21
N THR A 110 16.21 6.11 10.84
CA THR A 110 16.39 6.56 9.45
C THR A 110 16.89 5.43 8.57
N ASP A 111 17.88 4.64 9.03
CA ASP A 111 18.40 3.49 8.29
C ASP A 111 17.30 2.43 8.04
N GLN A 112 16.51 2.14 9.07
CA GLN A 112 15.35 1.25 8.90
C GLN A 112 14.32 1.81 7.92
N LEU A 113 14.07 3.12 7.95
CA LEU A 113 13.15 3.77 7.03
C LEU A 113 13.64 3.66 5.57
N ILE A 114 14.93 3.85 5.35
CA ILE A 114 15.58 3.70 4.03
C ILE A 114 15.41 2.25 3.54
N GLU A 115 15.68 1.27 4.38
CA GLU A 115 15.53 -0.15 4.02
C GLU A 115 14.10 -0.48 3.58
N GLN A 116 13.11 -0.06 4.37
CA GLN A 116 11.71 -0.31 4.01
C GLN A 116 11.28 0.49 2.78
N GLY A 117 11.78 1.71 2.61
CA GLY A 117 11.56 2.55 1.44
C GLY A 117 12.08 1.88 0.16
N ASN A 118 13.28 1.32 0.20
CA ASN A 118 13.88 0.58 -0.92
C ASN A 118 13.03 -0.65 -1.32
N LYS A 119 12.53 -1.42 -0.33
CA LYS A 119 11.62 -2.55 -0.58
C LYS A 119 10.35 -2.08 -1.29
N MET A 120 9.75 -0.96 -0.84
CA MET A 120 8.55 -0.39 -1.48
C MET A 120 8.83 0.08 -2.91
N ILE A 121 9.96 0.75 -3.16
CA ILE A 121 10.35 1.23 -4.49
C ILE A 121 10.53 0.06 -5.45
N SER A 122 11.26 -0.97 -5.04
CA SER A 122 11.50 -2.18 -5.85
C SER A 122 10.20 -2.88 -6.21
N PHE A 123 9.32 -3.07 -5.22
CA PHE A 123 8.00 -3.66 -5.45
C PHE A 123 7.16 -2.84 -6.42
N ARG A 124 7.12 -1.52 -6.24
CA ARG A 124 6.36 -0.62 -7.13
C ARG A 124 6.92 -0.61 -8.55
N LYS A 125 8.24 -0.60 -8.73
CA LYS A 125 8.89 -0.69 -10.06
C LYS A 125 8.45 -1.95 -10.82
N GLU A 126 8.49 -3.09 -10.15
CA GLU A 126 8.10 -4.39 -10.73
C GLU A 126 6.61 -4.43 -11.07
N HIS A 127 5.75 -4.15 -10.09
CA HIS A 127 4.31 -4.33 -10.24
C HIS A 127 3.65 -3.26 -11.11
N CYS A 128 4.17 -2.02 -11.14
CA CYS A 128 3.70 -1.02 -12.09
C CYS A 128 4.00 -1.42 -13.53
N LYS A 129 5.13 -2.09 -13.79
CA LYS A 129 5.43 -2.65 -15.11
C LYS A 129 4.43 -3.72 -15.52
N ILE A 130 4.13 -4.65 -14.61
CA ILE A 130 3.13 -5.71 -14.85
C ILE A 130 1.75 -5.09 -15.12
N ILE A 131 1.33 -4.14 -14.30
CA ILE A 131 0.04 -3.44 -14.48
C ILE A 131 0.01 -2.68 -15.81
N SER A 132 1.10 -2.01 -16.19
CA SER A 132 1.19 -1.30 -17.46
C SER A 132 0.94 -2.22 -18.64
N GLU A 133 1.62 -3.36 -18.69
CA GLU A 133 1.45 -4.35 -19.77
C GLU A 133 0.03 -4.93 -19.82
N LEU A 134 -0.52 -5.31 -18.65
CA LEU A 134 -1.89 -5.82 -18.57
C LEU A 134 -2.94 -4.77 -18.99
N SER A 135 -2.71 -3.51 -18.62
CA SER A 135 -3.63 -2.42 -18.89
C SER A 135 -3.58 -1.97 -20.35
N LYS A 136 -2.40 -2.00 -20.98
CA LYS A 136 -2.19 -1.60 -22.36
C LYS A 136 -3.16 -2.32 -23.31
N THR A 137 -3.21 -3.64 -23.25
CA THR A 137 -4.09 -4.45 -24.09
C THR A 137 -5.57 -4.19 -23.83
N LYS A 138 -5.95 -4.01 -22.56
CA LYS A 138 -7.35 -3.75 -22.18
C LYS A 138 -7.79 -2.35 -22.59
N HIS A 139 -6.93 -1.36 -22.37
CA HIS A 139 -7.19 0.02 -22.75
C HIS A 139 -7.35 0.18 -24.26
N TYR A 140 -6.46 -0.43 -25.04
CA TYR A 140 -6.52 -0.43 -26.50
C TYR A 140 -7.87 -0.96 -27.03
N ARG A 141 -8.40 -2.04 -26.43
CA ARG A 141 -9.72 -2.57 -26.77
C ARG A 141 -10.88 -1.65 -26.38
N ILE A 142 -10.78 -0.98 -25.22
CA ILE A 142 -11.84 -0.07 -24.74
C ILE A 142 -11.89 1.21 -25.58
N SER A 143 -10.74 1.70 -26.04
CA SER A 143 -10.62 2.90 -26.87
C SER A 143 -10.89 2.63 -28.36
N ASN A 144 -11.39 1.45 -28.74
CA ASN A 144 -11.54 1.02 -30.13
C ASN A 144 -10.25 1.17 -30.96
N GLU A 145 -9.12 0.82 -30.35
CA GLU A 145 -7.79 0.81 -30.98
C GLU A 145 -7.21 2.22 -31.29
N HIS A 146 -7.77 3.27 -30.69
CA HIS A 146 -7.35 4.64 -30.99
C HIS A 146 -6.36 5.22 -29.99
N GLU A 147 -6.23 4.64 -28.77
CA GLU A 147 -5.40 5.23 -27.72
C GLU A 147 -4.39 4.21 -27.18
N GLU A 148 -3.17 4.70 -26.92
CA GLU A 148 -2.15 3.94 -26.21
C GLU A 148 -2.12 4.33 -24.74
N PHE A 149 -1.99 3.34 -23.87
CA PHE A 149 -1.86 3.52 -22.42
C PHE A 149 -0.46 3.16 -21.97
N GLN A 150 0.14 4.06 -21.16
CA GLN A 150 1.39 3.80 -20.46
C GLN A 150 1.26 4.16 -18.98
N LEU A 151 1.76 3.28 -18.12
CA LEU A 151 1.93 3.53 -16.70
C LEU A 151 3.43 3.49 -16.36
N ASN A 152 3.99 4.65 -16.01
CA ASN A 152 5.39 4.79 -15.62
C ASN A 152 5.49 5.12 -14.15
N TYR A 153 6.25 4.33 -13.39
CA TYR A 153 6.59 4.64 -12.01
C TYR A 153 7.90 5.43 -11.95
N GLN A 154 7.82 6.65 -11.44
CA GLN A 154 8.99 7.49 -11.18
C GLN A 154 9.15 7.67 -9.67
N PRO A 155 10.13 7.02 -9.04
CA PRO A 155 10.44 7.24 -7.63
C PRO A 155 11.00 8.66 -7.43
N SER A 156 10.70 9.27 -6.28
CA SER A 156 11.24 10.59 -5.91
C SER A 156 12.74 10.54 -5.56
N VAL A 157 13.23 9.36 -5.24
CA VAL A 157 14.66 9.05 -4.97
C VAL A 157 14.97 7.72 -5.63
N ASP A 158 16.16 7.57 -6.17
CA ASP A 158 16.65 6.26 -6.57
C ASP A 158 16.91 5.41 -5.33
N THR A 159 16.90 4.08 -5.49
CA THR A 159 17.23 3.18 -4.39
C THR A 159 18.59 3.56 -3.84
N LEU A 160 18.60 4.05 -2.59
CA LEU A 160 19.83 4.38 -1.89
C LEU A 160 20.59 3.09 -1.63
N THR A 161 21.78 2.99 -2.19
CA THR A 161 22.78 1.96 -1.90
C THR A 161 23.44 2.25 -0.56
#